data_6f8fcf1c6b6b17a08f578e1d9522ce21
#
_entry.id   6f8fcf1c6b6b17a08f578e1d9522ce21
#
_cell.length_a   1.000
_cell.length_b   1.000
_cell.length_c   1.000
_cell.angle_alpha   90.00
_cell.angle_beta   90.00
_cell.angle_gamma   90.00
#
_symmetry.space_group_name_H-M   'P 1'
#
loop_
_entity.id
_entity.type
_entity.pdbx_description
1 polymer ?
#
loop_
_entity_poly.entity_id
_entity_poly.type
_entity_poly.pdbx_seq_one_letter_code
_entity_poly.pdbx_strand_id
1 'polypeptide(L)'
;MNNLKDKNIIVTGASGGIGNSIVKRLNESGANILASGTKIEKLEDLKSKFNNVKILKFDISQVDNIEKFIEDATNELGGNLDCIINNAGITQDNLAIRMSIEEWKKVIDINLTSTFLMSKFAIKKMLKNKSGKIINITSIV
;
A
#
# COMPACT_ATOMS: atom_id res chain seq x y z
N MET A 1 -4.97 -12.36 -20.91
CA MET A 1 -4.78 -11.18 -20.06
C MET A 1 -5.69 -11.32 -18.87
N ASN A 2 -5.17 -11.24 -17.64
CA ASN A 2 -6.02 -11.24 -16.45
C ASN A 2 -6.82 -9.94 -16.43
N ASN A 3 -8.14 -10.07 -16.53
CA ASN A 3 -9.04 -8.93 -16.43
C ASN A 3 -9.30 -8.62 -14.95
N LEU A 4 -8.83 -7.47 -14.48
CA LEU A 4 -9.07 -6.95 -13.14
C LEU A 4 -10.18 -5.89 -13.12
N LYS A 5 -11.00 -5.86 -14.17
CA LYS A 5 -12.13 -4.92 -14.26
C LYS A 5 -12.97 -4.98 -12.98
N ASP A 6 -13.30 -3.82 -12.45
CA ASP A 6 -14.10 -3.62 -11.26
C ASP A 6 -13.47 -4.14 -9.95
N LYS A 7 -12.17 -4.54 -9.96
CA LYS A 7 -11.43 -4.90 -8.75
C LYS A 7 -10.85 -3.68 -8.06
N ASN A 8 -11.13 -3.54 -6.79
CA ASN A 8 -10.71 -2.44 -5.93
C ASN A 8 -9.43 -2.82 -5.19
N ILE A 9 -8.34 -2.10 -5.47
CA ILE A 9 -7.00 -2.46 -5.02
C ILE A 9 -6.32 -1.26 -4.35
N ILE A 10 -5.83 -1.45 -3.12
CA ILE A 10 -4.98 -0.48 -2.44
C ILE A 10 -3.51 -0.85 -2.71
N VAL A 11 -2.69 0.13 -3.08
CA VAL A 11 -1.24 -0.01 -3.26
C VAL A 11 -0.52 0.97 -2.35
N THR A 12 0.24 0.48 -1.38
CA THR A 12 1.09 1.32 -0.53
C THR A 12 2.46 1.53 -1.17
N GLY A 13 3.13 2.64 -0.85
CA GLY A 13 4.43 2.96 -1.47
C GLY A 13 4.35 3.21 -2.98
N ALA A 14 3.19 3.62 -3.48
CA ALA A 14 2.92 3.83 -4.90
C ALA A 14 3.78 4.92 -5.55
N SER A 15 4.33 5.84 -4.75
CA SER A 15 5.23 6.90 -5.22
C SER A 15 6.66 6.43 -5.52
N GLY A 16 7.04 5.20 -5.17
CA GLY A 16 8.32 4.59 -5.48
C GLY A 16 8.34 3.90 -6.85
N GLY A 17 9.54 3.49 -7.34
CA GLY A 17 9.69 2.89 -8.66
C GLY A 17 8.89 1.59 -8.84
N ILE A 18 8.97 0.67 -7.87
CA ILE A 18 8.21 -0.59 -7.89
C ILE A 18 6.71 -0.30 -7.79
N GLY A 19 6.29 0.54 -6.82
CA GLY A 19 4.89 0.89 -6.64
C GLY A 19 4.26 1.54 -7.86
N ASN A 20 4.99 2.45 -8.53
CA ASN A 20 4.56 3.07 -9.79
C ASN A 20 4.34 2.01 -10.89
N SER A 21 5.27 1.07 -11.05
CA SER A 21 5.15 -0.01 -12.04
C SER A 21 3.96 -0.94 -11.74
N ILE A 22 3.69 -1.22 -10.46
CA ILE A 22 2.52 -1.98 -10.03
C ILE A 22 1.23 -1.24 -10.41
N VAL A 23 1.12 0.05 -10.05
CA VAL A 23 -0.05 0.88 -10.37
C VAL A 23 -0.31 0.92 -11.88
N LYS A 24 0.74 1.15 -12.68
CA LYS A 24 0.65 1.11 -14.13
C LYS A 24 0.04 -0.20 -14.64
N ARG A 25 0.59 -1.34 -14.18
CA ARG A 25 0.16 -2.66 -14.62
C ARG A 25 -1.27 -2.99 -14.21
N LEU A 26 -1.68 -2.60 -13.00
CA LEU A 26 -3.04 -2.77 -12.52
C LEU A 26 -4.04 -1.92 -13.32
N ASN A 27 -3.67 -0.67 -13.64
CA ASN A 27 -4.50 0.22 -14.44
C ASN A 27 -4.69 -0.34 -15.87
N GLU A 28 -3.64 -0.85 -16.50
CA GLU A 28 -3.71 -1.53 -17.80
C GLU A 28 -4.61 -2.78 -17.77
N SER A 29 -4.77 -3.41 -16.60
CA SER A 29 -5.64 -4.56 -16.39
C SER A 29 -7.08 -4.19 -16.00
N GLY A 30 -7.39 -2.89 -15.91
CA GLY A 30 -8.73 -2.36 -15.66
C GLY A 30 -9.15 -2.26 -14.19
N ALA A 31 -8.22 -2.38 -13.23
CA ALA A 31 -8.51 -2.25 -11.82
C ALA A 31 -8.82 -0.80 -11.39
N ASN A 32 -9.65 -0.65 -10.37
CA ASN A 32 -9.80 0.59 -9.62
C ASN A 32 -8.71 0.63 -8.54
N ILE A 33 -7.91 1.66 -8.52
CA ILE A 33 -6.70 1.70 -7.69
C ILE A 33 -6.77 2.87 -6.73
N LEU A 34 -6.47 2.62 -5.46
CA LEU A 34 -6.07 3.65 -4.51
C LEU A 34 -4.56 3.57 -4.30
N ALA A 35 -3.85 4.56 -4.80
CA ALA A 35 -2.42 4.71 -4.66
C ALA A 35 -2.08 5.55 -3.43
N SER A 36 -1.25 5.03 -2.55
CA SER A 36 -0.84 5.72 -1.31
C SER A 36 0.67 5.79 -1.16
N GLY A 37 1.13 6.84 -0.51
CA GLY A 37 2.53 7.11 -0.21
C GLY A 37 2.69 8.44 0.50
N THR A 38 3.94 8.82 0.79
CA THR A 38 4.26 10.06 1.53
C THR A 38 4.46 11.27 0.64
N LYS A 39 4.76 11.09 -0.66
CA LYS A 39 5.09 12.16 -1.61
C LYS A 39 3.88 12.51 -2.47
N ILE A 40 3.15 13.55 -2.06
CA ILE A 40 1.89 13.93 -2.72
C ILE A 40 2.10 14.29 -4.20
N GLU A 41 3.18 14.98 -4.56
CA GLU A 41 3.45 15.39 -5.93
C GLU A 41 3.59 14.18 -6.88
N LYS A 42 4.20 13.10 -6.39
CA LYS A 42 4.32 11.84 -7.15
C LYS A 42 2.99 11.09 -7.27
N LEU A 43 2.14 11.17 -6.25
CA LEU A 43 0.79 10.60 -6.32
C LEU A 43 -0.10 11.37 -7.30
N GLU A 44 -0.02 12.69 -7.31
CA GLU A 44 -0.74 13.54 -8.28
C GLU A 44 -0.27 13.25 -9.73
N ASP A 45 1.03 13.04 -9.94
CA ASP A 45 1.57 12.62 -11.24
C ASP A 45 0.98 11.26 -11.68
N LEU A 46 0.87 10.28 -10.76
CA LEU A 46 0.21 9.01 -11.04
C LEU A 46 -1.25 9.19 -11.42
N LYS A 47 -1.99 9.98 -10.64
CA LYS A 47 -3.41 10.27 -10.90
C LYS A 47 -3.63 10.96 -12.25
N SER A 48 -2.72 11.84 -12.66
CA SER A 48 -2.80 12.53 -13.95
C SER A 48 -2.57 11.59 -15.14
N LYS A 49 -1.81 10.52 -14.96
CA LYS A 49 -1.44 9.57 -16.01
C LYS A 49 -2.43 8.42 -16.19
N PHE A 50 -3.21 8.10 -15.17
CA PHE A 50 -4.05 6.90 -15.15
C PHE A 50 -5.49 7.21 -14.70
N ASN A 51 -6.46 6.85 -15.52
CA ASN A 51 -7.87 7.22 -15.32
C ASN A 51 -8.54 6.58 -14.11
N ASN A 52 -8.12 5.37 -13.72
CA ASN A 52 -8.73 4.60 -12.64
C ASN A 52 -7.92 4.67 -11.34
N VAL A 53 -7.12 5.72 -11.16
CA VAL A 53 -6.28 5.91 -9.98
C VAL A 53 -6.82 7.04 -9.11
N LYS A 54 -7.17 6.70 -7.88
CA LYS A 54 -7.39 7.63 -6.78
C LYS A 54 -6.16 7.65 -5.90
N ILE A 55 -5.96 8.73 -5.17
CA ILE A 55 -4.79 8.90 -4.32
C ILE A 55 -5.19 9.28 -2.90
N LEU A 56 -4.43 8.79 -1.93
CA LEU A 56 -4.55 9.19 -0.54
C LEU A 56 -3.14 9.22 0.08
N LYS A 57 -2.69 10.42 0.47
CA LYS A 57 -1.41 10.56 1.15
C LYS A 57 -1.48 9.91 2.53
N PHE A 58 -0.55 9.01 2.82
CA PHE A 58 -0.44 8.36 4.11
C PHE A 58 1.00 7.91 4.39
N ASP A 59 1.43 8.10 5.63
CA ASP A 59 2.69 7.58 6.15
C ASP A 59 2.40 6.35 7.01
N ILE A 60 2.84 5.19 6.54
CA ILE A 60 2.58 3.90 7.21
C ILE A 60 3.26 3.77 8.57
N SER A 61 4.20 4.67 8.92
CA SER A 61 4.78 4.72 10.27
C SER A 61 3.78 5.20 11.33
N GLN A 62 2.68 5.83 10.91
CA GLN A 62 1.59 6.28 11.79
C GLN A 62 0.66 5.11 12.10
N VAL A 63 1.15 4.14 12.86
CA VAL A 63 0.49 2.86 13.10
C VAL A 63 -0.92 3.00 13.69
N ASP A 64 -1.15 3.99 14.56
CA ASP A 64 -2.45 4.25 15.20
C ASP A 64 -3.52 4.75 14.20
N ASN A 65 -3.11 5.25 13.05
CA ASN A 65 -3.99 5.79 12.02
C ASN A 65 -4.24 4.79 10.87
N ILE A 66 -3.66 3.60 10.90
CA ILE A 66 -3.78 2.62 9.81
C ILE A 66 -5.23 2.14 9.63
N GLU A 67 -5.96 1.90 10.73
CA GLU A 67 -7.36 1.48 10.62
C GLU A 67 -8.20 2.53 9.89
N LYS A 68 -8.06 3.79 10.29
CA LYS A 68 -8.75 4.90 9.64
C LYS A 68 -8.34 5.06 8.17
N PHE A 69 -7.04 4.94 7.87
CA PHE A 69 -6.56 4.97 6.49
C PHE A 69 -7.21 3.89 5.62
N ILE A 70 -7.27 2.64 6.09
CA ILE A 70 -7.91 1.54 5.34
C ILE A 70 -9.40 1.81 5.15
N GLU A 71 -10.07 2.39 6.15
CA GLU A 71 -11.47 2.78 6.03
C GLU A 71 -11.69 3.85 4.96
N ASP A 72 -10.96 4.97 5.05
CA ASP A 72 -11.03 6.08 4.11
C ASP A 72 -10.70 5.61 2.68
N ALA A 73 -9.62 4.82 2.54
CA ALA A 73 -9.20 4.23 1.26
C ALA A 73 -10.25 3.31 0.63
N THR A 74 -10.90 2.47 1.45
CA THR A 74 -11.96 1.59 0.99
C THR A 74 -13.21 2.38 0.57
N ASN A 75 -13.56 3.43 1.31
CA ASN A 75 -14.68 4.32 0.97
C ASN A 75 -14.45 5.05 -0.35
N GLU A 76 -13.23 5.54 -0.59
CA GLU A 76 -12.83 6.14 -1.88
C GLU A 76 -12.98 5.17 -3.06
N LEU A 77 -12.79 3.87 -2.81
CA LEU A 77 -13.00 2.81 -3.82
C LEU A 77 -14.47 2.33 -3.93
N GLY A 78 -15.41 2.99 -3.26
CA GLY A 78 -16.82 2.64 -3.33
C GLY A 78 -17.29 1.65 -2.25
N GLY A 79 -16.53 1.48 -1.17
CA GLY A 79 -16.92 0.72 0.01
C GLY A 79 -16.57 -0.77 -0.02
N ASN A 80 -15.92 -1.26 -1.06
CA ASN A 80 -15.44 -2.63 -1.20
C ASN A 80 -13.92 -2.68 -1.42
N LEU A 81 -13.27 -3.71 -0.90
CA LEU A 81 -11.84 -3.96 -1.06
C LEU A 81 -11.60 -5.41 -1.52
N ASP A 82 -10.99 -5.57 -2.68
CA ASP A 82 -10.63 -6.89 -3.24
C ASP A 82 -9.18 -7.28 -2.99
N CYS A 83 -8.27 -6.31 -2.94
CA CYS A 83 -6.85 -6.60 -2.75
C CYS A 83 -6.14 -5.44 -2.06
N ILE A 84 -5.13 -5.78 -1.24
CA ILE A 84 -4.12 -4.83 -0.77
C ILE A 84 -2.74 -5.32 -1.20
N ILE A 85 -1.92 -4.40 -1.72
CA ILE A 85 -0.52 -4.64 -2.06
C ILE A 85 0.34 -3.81 -1.12
N ASN A 86 0.93 -4.47 -0.15
CA ASN A 86 1.87 -3.90 0.81
C ASN A 86 3.25 -3.81 0.14
N ASN A 87 3.51 -2.67 -0.50
CA ASN A 87 4.77 -2.38 -1.19
C ASN A 87 5.59 -1.29 -0.50
N ALA A 88 4.99 -0.53 0.42
CA ALA A 88 5.74 0.46 1.20
C ALA A 88 6.75 -0.23 2.12
N GLY A 89 7.94 0.32 2.19
CA GLY A 89 9.01 -0.16 3.05
C GLY A 89 10.21 0.78 3.00
N ILE A 90 11.11 0.61 3.94
CA ILE A 90 12.37 1.34 4.02
C ILE A 90 13.54 0.38 4.21
N THR A 91 14.72 0.84 3.87
CA THR A 91 16.00 0.25 4.28
C THR A 91 16.74 1.20 5.23
N GLN A 92 17.52 0.62 6.13
CA GLN A 92 18.41 1.36 7.03
C GLN A 92 19.69 0.54 7.16
N ASP A 93 20.63 0.83 6.26
CA ASP A 93 21.87 0.06 6.18
C ASP A 93 22.90 0.61 7.15
N ASN A 94 23.45 -0.26 8.00
CA ASN A 94 24.53 0.05 8.92
C ASN A 94 25.30 -1.23 9.27
N LEU A 95 26.53 -1.09 9.75
CA LEU A 95 27.24 -2.21 10.38
C LEU A 95 26.48 -2.64 11.66
N ALA A 96 26.31 -3.93 11.87
CA ALA A 96 25.55 -4.45 13.00
C ALA A 96 26.02 -3.90 14.35
N ILE A 97 27.33 -3.74 14.52
CA ILE A 97 27.94 -3.16 15.75
C ILE A 97 27.71 -1.66 15.93
N ARG A 98 27.27 -0.96 14.90
CA ARG A 98 26.99 0.49 14.91
C ARG A 98 25.52 0.83 14.82
N MET A 99 24.68 -0.15 14.46
CA MET A 99 23.25 0.05 14.31
C MET A 99 22.62 0.37 15.66
N SER A 100 21.94 1.51 15.72
CA SER A 100 21.20 1.89 16.93
C SER A 100 19.90 1.09 17.05
N ILE A 101 19.35 1.02 18.25
CA ILE A 101 18.07 0.37 18.49
C ILE A 101 16.93 1.14 17.81
N GLU A 102 17.06 2.43 17.63
CA GLU A 102 16.12 3.30 16.93
C GLU A 102 16.09 2.99 15.43
N GLU A 103 17.26 2.82 14.80
CA GLU A 103 17.37 2.40 13.40
C GLU A 103 16.73 1.03 13.18
N TRP A 104 17.03 0.07 14.07
CA TRP A 104 16.42 -1.26 14.04
C TRP A 104 14.88 -1.19 14.17
N LYS A 105 14.40 -0.53 15.23
CA LYS A 105 12.95 -0.40 15.49
C LYS A 105 12.23 0.25 14.32
N LYS A 106 12.80 1.29 13.74
CA LYS A 106 12.19 1.98 12.60
C LYS A 106 11.94 1.04 11.42
N VAL A 107 12.90 0.17 11.08
CA VAL A 107 12.74 -0.81 10.01
C VAL A 107 11.67 -1.84 10.35
N ILE A 108 11.69 -2.37 11.58
CA ILE A 108 10.68 -3.34 12.05
C ILE A 108 9.28 -2.70 12.05
N ASP A 109 9.13 -1.51 12.56
CA ASP A 109 7.84 -0.84 12.66
C ASP A 109 7.25 -0.54 11.27
N ILE A 110 8.05 -0.07 10.33
CA ILE A 110 7.58 0.26 8.99
C ILE A 110 7.40 -1.00 8.13
N ASN A 111 8.38 -1.90 8.10
CA ASN A 111 8.33 -3.03 7.17
C ASN A 111 7.48 -4.21 7.67
N LEU A 112 7.41 -4.42 8.98
CA LEU A 112 6.73 -5.57 9.58
C LEU A 112 5.45 -5.17 10.31
N THR A 113 5.53 -4.29 11.32
CA THR A 113 4.37 -3.91 12.13
C THR A 113 3.29 -3.24 11.28
N SER A 114 3.66 -2.28 10.44
CA SER A 114 2.69 -1.60 9.56
C SER A 114 2.10 -2.55 8.53
N THR A 115 2.89 -3.44 7.94
CA THR A 115 2.40 -4.46 6.99
C THR A 115 1.39 -5.41 7.65
N PHE A 116 1.65 -5.84 8.88
CA PHE A 116 0.71 -6.64 9.66
C PHE A 116 -0.60 -5.88 9.89
N LEU A 117 -0.54 -4.63 10.35
CA LEU A 117 -1.74 -3.82 10.62
C LEU A 117 -2.53 -3.49 9.36
N MET A 118 -1.86 -3.13 8.27
CA MET A 118 -2.48 -2.95 6.95
C MET A 118 -3.25 -4.21 6.53
N SER A 119 -2.62 -5.37 6.66
CA SER A 119 -3.23 -6.66 6.32
C SER A 119 -4.42 -6.97 7.24
N LYS A 120 -4.28 -6.77 8.55
CA LYS A 120 -5.33 -6.97 9.56
C LYS A 120 -6.59 -6.16 9.22
N PHE A 121 -6.44 -4.86 8.98
CA PHE A 121 -7.59 -4.00 8.71
C PHE A 121 -8.16 -4.19 7.30
N ALA A 122 -7.33 -4.54 6.31
CA ALA A 122 -7.81 -4.95 4.99
C ALA A 122 -8.66 -6.23 5.07
N ILE A 123 -8.23 -7.25 5.81
CA ILE A 123 -9.00 -8.48 6.05
C ILE A 123 -10.37 -8.13 6.65
N LYS A 124 -10.43 -7.23 7.63
CA LYS A 124 -11.69 -6.79 8.25
C LYS A 124 -12.68 -6.24 7.20
N LYS A 125 -12.20 -5.52 6.18
CA LYS A 125 -13.04 -5.04 5.06
C LYS A 125 -13.41 -6.17 4.10
N MET A 126 -12.51 -7.08 3.80
CA MET A 126 -12.70 -8.21 2.87
C MET A 126 -13.67 -9.27 3.42
N LEU A 127 -13.78 -9.41 4.74
CA LEU A 127 -14.67 -10.39 5.39
C LEU A 127 -16.13 -10.23 4.98
N LYS A 128 -16.60 -9.01 4.71
CA LYS A 128 -17.97 -8.74 4.25
C LYS A 128 -18.30 -9.49 2.96
N ASN A 129 -17.34 -9.63 2.07
CA ASN A 129 -17.50 -10.30 0.78
C ASN A 129 -16.97 -11.74 0.79
N LYS A 130 -16.44 -12.21 1.92
CA LYS A 130 -15.82 -13.55 2.08
C LYS A 130 -14.75 -13.82 1.01
N SER A 131 -14.12 -12.79 0.50
CA SER A 131 -13.12 -12.85 -0.57
C SER A 131 -12.15 -11.67 -0.46
N GLY A 132 -10.89 -11.90 -0.77
CA GLY A 132 -9.86 -10.88 -0.82
C GLY A 132 -8.47 -11.48 -1.03
N LYS A 133 -7.52 -10.62 -1.34
CA LYS A 133 -6.11 -11.00 -1.53
C LYS A 133 -5.21 -10.00 -0.82
N ILE A 134 -4.11 -10.52 -0.26
CA ILE A 134 -3.03 -9.72 0.31
C ILE A 134 -1.77 -10.11 -0.43
N ILE A 135 -1.07 -9.10 -0.94
CA ILE A 135 0.22 -9.28 -1.61
C ILE A 135 1.25 -8.45 -0.84
N ASN A 136 2.28 -9.10 -0.33
CA ASN A 136 3.39 -8.45 0.34
C ASN A 136 4.61 -8.45 -0.56
N ILE A 137 5.15 -7.27 -0.86
CA ILE A 137 6.40 -7.14 -1.59
C ILE A 137 7.53 -7.19 -0.57
N THR A 138 8.40 -8.17 -0.71
CA THR A 138 9.51 -8.41 0.20
C THR A 138 10.83 -8.47 -0.56
N SER A 139 11.94 -8.44 0.16
CA SER A 139 13.27 -8.62 -0.38
C SER A 139 14.08 -9.53 0.55
N ILE A 140 15.13 -10.12 0.01
CA ILE A 140 16.12 -10.88 0.77
C ILE A 140 17.31 -10.01 1.23
N VAL A 141 17.29 -8.75 0.88
CA VAL A 141 18.31 -7.76 1.25
C VAL A 141 17.67 -6.54 1.88
#